data_d327aad09c8cc97af352c9c93cfb3860
#
_entry.id   d327aad09c8cc97af352c9c93cfb3860
#
_cell.length_a   1.000
_cell.length_b   1.000
_cell.length_c   1.000
_cell.angle_alpha   90.00
_cell.angle_beta   90.00
_cell.angle_gamma   90.00
#
_symmetry.space_group_name_H-M   'P 1'
#
loop_
_entity.id
_entity.type
_entity.pdbx_description
1 polymer ?
#
loop_
_entity_poly.entity_id
_entity_poly.type
_entity_poly.pdbx_seq_one_letter_code
_entity_poly.pdbx_strand_id
1 'polypeptide(L)'
;AQETSPDAGQLLKRVRQGATLQENKDIKGQIRKRSVKIPFSMSLRGNLIAFQYQLNNVWNRFDLKFKDRGQEILSWKDGKAGVLPVAQYAVPIAGTDVTYEDLSMRYLYWPQAKIVRDDAASTVKGRDCWIVQIPNPNSGVGQYAWVRVWIDKENGAMWQVDGIDRRGELAKRFMIDSVMKLKDGSWFFKRMKVDVRDPSNPRRTVSVSYVDMDSPE
;
A
#
# COMPACT_ATOMS: atom_id res chain seq x y z
N ALA A 1 30.32 14.24 -8.21
CA ALA A 1 29.19 15.17 -8.05
C ALA A 1 28.24 14.60 -7.01
N GLN A 2 27.96 15.33 -5.92
CA GLN A 2 26.93 14.92 -4.97
C GLN A 2 25.59 15.02 -5.68
N GLU A 3 24.91 13.89 -5.82
CA GLU A 3 23.55 13.86 -6.32
C GLU A 3 22.65 14.64 -5.35
N THR A 4 22.05 15.73 -5.86
CA THR A 4 21.11 16.54 -5.07
C THR A 4 19.88 15.70 -4.79
N SER A 5 19.63 15.38 -3.52
CA SER A 5 18.43 14.64 -3.12
C SER A 5 17.18 15.44 -3.47
N PRO A 6 16.20 14.83 -4.14
CA PRO A 6 14.93 15.49 -4.39
C PRO A 6 14.16 15.73 -3.10
N ASP A 7 13.13 16.57 -3.16
CA ASP A 7 12.20 16.73 -2.04
C ASP A 7 11.34 15.47 -1.83
N ALA A 8 11.32 14.95 -0.61
CA ALA A 8 10.57 13.73 -0.29
C ALA A 8 9.07 13.87 -0.53
N GLY A 9 8.49 15.03 -0.21
CA GLY A 9 7.09 15.33 -0.45
C GLY A 9 6.74 15.32 -1.94
N GLN A 10 7.62 15.82 -2.79
CA GLN A 10 7.45 15.80 -4.25
C GLN A 10 7.52 14.38 -4.81
N LEU A 11 8.42 13.53 -4.29
CA LEU A 11 8.46 12.11 -4.67
C LEU A 11 7.15 11.40 -4.32
N LEU A 12 6.67 11.56 -3.10
CA LEU A 12 5.41 10.96 -2.66
C LEU A 12 4.21 11.49 -3.45
N LYS A 13 4.21 12.77 -3.80
CA LYS A 13 3.16 13.36 -4.65
C LYS A 13 3.11 12.67 -6.02
N ARG A 14 4.24 12.39 -6.63
CA ARG A 14 4.31 11.64 -7.91
C ARG A 14 3.77 10.22 -7.76
N VAL A 15 4.14 9.51 -6.69
CA VAL A 15 3.61 8.17 -6.40
C VAL A 15 2.09 8.20 -6.27
N ARG A 16 1.53 9.15 -5.51
CA ARG A 16 0.08 9.33 -5.35
C ARG A 16 -0.61 9.65 -6.67
N GLN A 17 -0.03 10.54 -7.49
CA GLN A 17 -0.58 10.90 -8.80
C GLN A 17 -0.60 9.70 -9.75
N GLY A 18 0.44 8.88 -9.77
CA GLY A 18 0.47 7.64 -10.55
C GLY A 18 -0.66 6.68 -10.18
N ALA A 19 -1.03 6.62 -8.91
CA ALA A 19 -2.16 5.82 -8.44
C ALA A 19 -3.53 6.42 -8.81
N THR A 20 -3.64 7.75 -8.92
CA THR A 20 -4.91 8.46 -9.20
C THR A 20 -5.15 8.78 -10.67
N LEU A 21 -4.12 8.77 -11.52
CA LEU A 21 -4.25 9.02 -12.97
C LEU A 21 -5.04 7.94 -13.73
N GLN A 22 -5.45 6.87 -13.05
CA GLN A 22 -6.26 5.80 -13.64
C GLN A 22 -7.76 6.04 -13.43
N GLU A 23 -8.22 7.28 -13.60
CA GLU A 23 -9.63 7.62 -13.50
C GLU A 23 -10.50 6.72 -14.41
N ASN A 24 -11.61 6.27 -13.84
CA ASN A 24 -12.63 5.45 -14.52
C ASN A 24 -12.19 4.03 -14.94
N LYS A 25 -11.18 3.47 -14.30
CA LYS A 25 -10.81 2.07 -14.52
C LYS A 25 -11.23 1.19 -13.35
N ASP A 26 -11.87 0.08 -13.69
CA ASP A 26 -12.11 -1.00 -12.75
C ASP A 26 -10.94 -1.99 -12.87
N ILE A 27 -10.27 -2.24 -11.76
CA ILE A 27 -9.17 -3.19 -11.67
C ILE A 27 -9.64 -4.34 -10.81
N LYS A 28 -9.57 -5.55 -11.36
CA LYS A 28 -9.89 -6.79 -10.64
C LYS A 28 -8.61 -7.47 -10.19
N GLY A 29 -8.74 -8.27 -9.15
CA GLY A 29 -7.63 -9.06 -8.65
C GLY A 29 -8.05 -10.01 -7.56
N GLN A 30 -7.08 -10.55 -6.86
CA GLN A 30 -7.31 -11.39 -5.69
C GLN A 30 -6.23 -11.18 -4.63
N ILE A 31 -6.62 -11.32 -3.37
CA ILE A 31 -5.68 -11.47 -2.26
C ILE A 31 -5.56 -12.96 -1.99
N ARG A 32 -4.35 -13.47 -1.97
CA ARG A 32 -4.08 -14.90 -1.83
C ARG A 32 -3.19 -15.17 -0.63
N LYS A 33 -3.63 -16.06 0.25
CA LYS A 33 -2.85 -16.58 1.38
C LYS A 33 -3.03 -18.09 1.46
N ARG A 34 -1.95 -18.85 1.21
CA ARG A 34 -2.00 -20.32 1.10
C ARG A 34 -3.07 -20.76 0.08
N SER A 35 -4.06 -21.56 0.50
CA SER A 35 -5.18 -21.98 -0.34
C SER A 35 -6.34 -20.98 -0.40
N VAL A 36 -6.34 -19.97 0.45
CA VAL A 36 -7.40 -18.95 0.49
C VAL A 36 -7.18 -17.94 -0.63
N LYS A 37 -8.24 -17.70 -1.40
CA LYS A 37 -8.28 -16.69 -2.46
C LYS A 37 -9.48 -15.79 -2.24
N ILE A 38 -9.23 -14.49 -2.11
CA ILE A 38 -10.26 -13.47 -1.89
C ILE A 38 -10.32 -12.60 -3.14
N PRO A 39 -11.30 -12.80 -4.03
CA PRO A 39 -11.51 -11.92 -5.17
C PRO A 39 -11.81 -10.50 -4.71
N PHE A 40 -11.23 -9.52 -5.36
CA PHE A 40 -11.56 -8.13 -5.12
C PHE A 40 -11.62 -7.34 -6.43
N SER A 41 -12.29 -6.20 -6.37
CA SER A 41 -12.23 -5.19 -7.41
C SER A 41 -11.99 -3.81 -6.81
N MET A 42 -11.32 -2.98 -7.56
CA MET A 42 -11.01 -1.60 -7.20
C MET A 42 -11.52 -0.69 -8.31
N SER A 43 -12.33 0.29 -7.93
CA SER A 43 -12.87 1.30 -8.83
C SER A 43 -12.39 2.68 -8.42
N LEU A 44 -11.73 3.38 -9.34
CA LEU A 44 -11.25 4.75 -9.14
C LEU A 44 -12.25 5.73 -9.74
N ARG A 45 -12.82 6.59 -8.89
CA ARG A 45 -13.83 7.59 -9.30
C ARG A 45 -13.56 8.92 -8.59
N GLY A 46 -12.97 9.86 -9.27
CA GLY A 46 -12.65 11.17 -8.71
C GLY A 46 -11.82 11.08 -7.43
N ASN A 47 -12.39 11.51 -6.31
CA ASN A 47 -11.74 11.48 -4.99
C ASN A 47 -12.06 10.22 -4.17
N LEU A 48 -12.55 9.17 -4.81
CA LEU A 48 -12.99 7.93 -4.17
C LEU A 48 -12.33 6.72 -4.82
N ILE A 49 -11.77 5.83 -4.00
CA ILE A 49 -11.42 4.49 -4.42
C ILE A 49 -12.36 3.53 -3.69
N ALA A 50 -13.19 2.83 -4.45
CA ALA A 50 -14.06 1.80 -3.91
C ALA A 50 -13.38 0.43 -4.03
N PHE A 51 -13.29 -0.27 -2.91
CA PHE A 51 -12.81 -1.64 -2.85
C PHE A 51 -13.97 -2.57 -2.55
N GLN A 52 -14.15 -3.60 -3.35
CA GLN A 52 -15.09 -4.67 -3.10
C GLN A 52 -14.34 -5.99 -3.04
N TYR A 53 -14.65 -6.81 -2.05
CA TYR A 53 -14.07 -8.14 -1.92
C TYR A 53 -15.14 -9.18 -1.59
N GLN A 54 -14.92 -10.41 -2.04
CA GLN A 54 -15.85 -11.50 -1.84
C GLN A 54 -15.36 -12.44 -0.74
N LEU A 55 -16.20 -12.65 0.26
CA LEU A 55 -15.98 -13.62 1.33
C LEU A 55 -17.24 -14.48 1.49
N ASN A 56 -17.09 -15.81 1.42
CA ASN A 56 -18.20 -16.76 1.51
C ASN A 56 -19.36 -16.43 0.55
N ASN A 57 -19.04 -16.08 -0.68
CA ASN A 57 -19.97 -15.63 -1.72
C ASN A 57 -20.75 -14.35 -1.41
N VAL A 58 -20.35 -13.62 -0.39
CA VAL A 58 -20.91 -12.31 -0.05
C VAL A 58 -19.92 -11.21 -0.40
N TRP A 59 -20.38 -10.22 -1.14
CA TRP A 59 -19.59 -9.02 -1.46
C TRP A 59 -19.60 -8.03 -0.30
N ASN A 60 -18.40 -7.61 0.08
CA ASN A 60 -18.16 -6.59 1.09
C ASN A 60 -17.54 -5.37 0.39
N ARG A 61 -17.81 -4.18 0.91
CA ARG A 61 -17.28 -2.95 0.34
C ARG A 61 -16.71 -2.05 1.42
N PHE A 62 -15.60 -1.42 1.10
CA PHE A 62 -15.13 -0.23 1.77
C PHE A 62 -14.60 0.78 0.76
N ASP A 63 -14.65 2.04 1.10
CA ASP A 63 -14.20 3.13 0.24
C ASP A 63 -13.07 3.89 0.93
N LEU A 64 -12.07 4.28 0.16
CA LEU A 64 -11.09 5.26 0.54
C LEU A 64 -11.50 6.60 -0.07
N LYS A 65 -11.88 7.53 0.77
CA LYS A 65 -12.27 8.88 0.37
C LYS A 65 -11.13 9.85 0.63
N PHE A 66 -10.67 10.50 -0.43
CA PHE A 66 -9.67 11.56 -0.32
C PHE A 66 -10.33 12.87 0.04
N LYS A 67 -9.74 13.58 0.99
CA LYS A 67 -10.13 14.91 1.44
C LYS A 67 -8.97 15.88 1.24
N ASP A 68 -9.19 17.18 1.33
CA ASP A 68 -8.15 18.21 1.21
C ASP A 68 -7.01 17.99 2.22
N ARG A 69 -7.32 17.44 3.39
CA ARG A 69 -6.36 17.10 4.43
C ARG A 69 -6.52 15.64 4.86
N GLY A 70 -5.94 14.72 4.10
CA GLY A 70 -5.88 13.30 4.46
C GLY A 70 -6.92 12.43 3.78
N GLN A 71 -7.25 11.34 4.43
CA GLN A 71 -8.10 10.27 3.92
C GLN A 71 -9.08 9.81 4.98
N GLU A 72 -10.19 9.27 4.54
CA GLU A 72 -11.19 8.62 5.38
C GLU A 72 -11.54 7.27 4.78
N ILE A 73 -11.57 6.24 5.61
CA ILE A 73 -12.04 4.92 5.20
C ILE A 73 -13.52 4.79 5.61
N LEU A 74 -14.35 4.48 4.63
CA LEU A 74 -15.77 4.22 4.83
C LEU A 74 -16.02 2.73 4.66
N SER A 75 -16.72 2.12 5.59
CA SER A 75 -17.24 0.75 5.44
C SER A 75 -18.71 0.78 5.05
N TRP A 76 -19.13 -0.16 4.22
CA TRP A 76 -20.51 -0.32 3.80
C TRP A 76 -21.15 -1.49 4.52
N LYS A 77 -22.28 -1.26 5.16
CA LYS A 77 -23.08 -2.27 5.80
C LYS A 77 -24.55 -2.01 5.50
N ASP A 78 -25.27 -3.02 5.03
CA ASP A 78 -26.71 -2.91 4.70
C ASP A 78 -27.04 -1.73 3.77
N GLY A 79 -26.18 -1.49 2.77
CA GLY A 79 -26.35 -0.39 1.81
C GLY A 79 -26.05 1.01 2.35
N LYS A 80 -25.52 1.13 3.56
CA LYS A 80 -25.15 2.40 4.18
C LYS A 80 -23.66 2.50 4.43
N ALA A 81 -23.07 3.63 4.07
CA ALA A 81 -21.68 3.94 4.37
C ALA A 81 -21.56 4.53 5.78
N GLY A 82 -20.58 4.08 6.53
CA GLY A 82 -20.19 4.65 7.81
C GLY A 82 -18.67 4.78 7.90
N VAL A 83 -18.18 5.73 8.70
CA VAL A 83 -16.75 5.89 8.93
C VAL A 83 -16.21 4.65 9.63
N LEU A 84 -15.17 4.05 9.06
CA LEU A 84 -14.47 2.92 9.71
C LEU A 84 -13.74 3.44 10.94
N PRO A 85 -14.00 2.88 12.14
CA PRO A 85 -13.27 3.24 13.34
C PRO A 85 -11.77 3.01 13.17
N VAL A 86 -10.94 3.93 13.65
CA VAL A 86 -9.47 3.84 13.53
C VAL A 86 -8.91 2.57 14.18
N ALA A 87 -9.58 2.04 15.20
CA ALA A 87 -9.21 0.77 15.82
C ALA A 87 -9.30 -0.44 14.86
N GLN A 88 -10.06 -0.32 13.77
CA GLN A 88 -10.22 -1.36 12.75
C GLN A 88 -9.24 -1.22 11.58
N TYR A 89 -8.44 -0.17 11.51
CA TYR A 89 -7.46 0.02 10.43
C TYR A 89 -6.45 -1.12 10.36
N ALA A 90 -6.07 -1.68 11.50
CA ALA A 90 -5.12 -2.80 11.61
C ALA A 90 -5.78 -4.18 11.49
N VAL A 91 -7.08 -4.26 11.22
CA VAL A 91 -7.79 -5.53 11.07
C VAL A 91 -7.50 -6.13 9.69
N PRO A 92 -7.06 -7.40 9.62
CA PRO A 92 -6.86 -8.08 8.34
C PRO A 92 -8.15 -8.27 7.56
N ILE A 93 -8.08 -8.04 6.26
CA ILE A 93 -9.20 -8.28 5.35
C ILE A 93 -9.35 -9.79 5.14
N ALA A 94 -10.51 -10.33 5.50
CA ALA A 94 -10.89 -11.72 5.26
C ALA A 94 -9.84 -12.76 5.72
N GLY A 95 -9.15 -12.48 6.82
CA GLY A 95 -8.15 -13.39 7.39
C GLY A 95 -6.83 -13.47 6.61
N THR A 96 -6.59 -12.55 5.67
CA THR A 96 -5.30 -12.37 4.98
C THR A 96 -4.33 -11.58 5.84
N ASP A 97 -3.13 -11.30 5.32
CA ASP A 97 -2.16 -10.42 5.99
C ASP A 97 -2.31 -8.94 5.59
N VAL A 98 -3.25 -8.65 4.70
CA VAL A 98 -3.53 -7.30 4.20
C VAL A 98 -4.62 -6.67 5.04
N THR A 99 -4.34 -5.53 5.65
CA THR A 99 -5.30 -4.77 6.46
C THR A 99 -5.94 -3.64 5.65
N TYR A 100 -6.97 -3.00 6.22
CA TYR A 100 -7.56 -1.79 5.63
C TYR A 100 -6.52 -0.67 5.50
N GLU A 101 -5.65 -0.50 6.49
CA GLU A 101 -4.55 0.46 6.45
C GLU A 101 -3.57 0.18 5.32
N ASP A 102 -3.20 -1.08 5.13
CA ASP A 102 -2.27 -1.50 4.09
C ASP A 102 -2.83 -1.23 2.69
N LEU A 103 -4.05 -1.64 2.43
CA LEU A 103 -4.67 -1.50 1.12
C LEU A 103 -4.97 -0.03 0.76
N SER A 104 -5.27 0.78 1.75
CA SER A 104 -5.49 2.22 1.58
C SER A 104 -4.21 3.01 1.29
N MET A 105 -3.04 2.45 1.60
CA MET A 105 -1.74 3.14 1.49
C MET A 105 -1.74 4.53 2.15
N ARG A 106 -2.46 4.69 3.27
CA ARG A 106 -2.65 5.98 3.95
C ARG A 106 -1.33 6.63 4.36
N TYR A 107 -0.28 5.85 4.60
CA TYR A 107 1.04 6.34 4.94
C TYR A 107 1.67 7.24 3.87
N LEU A 108 1.27 7.11 2.60
CA LEU A 108 1.73 8.00 1.53
C LEU A 108 1.27 9.45 1.70
N TYR A 109 0.31 9.69 2.59
CA TYR A 109 -0.26 11.01 2.88
C TYR A 109 0.20 11.57 4.23
N TRP A 110 0.99 10.81 5.01
CA TRP A 110 1.51 11.29 6.27
C TRP A 110 2.52 12.43 6.05
N PRO A 111 2.52 13.46 6.91
CA PRO A 111 3.44 14.58 6.80
C PRO A 111 4.85 14.22 7.25
N GLN A 112 5.79 15.17 7.05
CA GLN A 112 7.17 15.09 7.53
C GLN A 112 7.99 13.93 6.94
N ALA A 113 7.69 13.53 5.72
CA ALA A 113 8.50 12.58 4.97
C ALA A 113 9.91 13.14 4.74
N LYS A 114 10.93 12.28 4.85
CA LYS A 114 12.33 12.63 4.59
C LYS A 114 13.04 11.53 3.80
N ILE A 115 14.02 11.92 3.00
CA ILE A 115 14.90 10.97 2.35
C ILE A 115 15.94 10.48 3.36
N VAL A 116 16.12 9.17 3.41
CA VAL A 116 17.13 8.50 4.22
C VAL A 116 18.19 7.95 3.28
N ARG A 117 19.46 8.18 3.61
CA ARG A 117 20.58 7.59 2.88
C ARG A 117 20.96 6.27 3.54
N ASP A 118 20.82 5.21 2.80
CA ASP A 118 21.28 3.87 3.18
C ASP A 118 21.73 3.16 1.90
N ASP A 119 22.98 3.37 1.54
CA ASP A 119 23.53 2.88 0.27
C ASP A 119 23.49 1.34 0.18
N ALA A 120 23.56 0.64 1.31
CA ALA A 120 23.48 -0.82 1.34
C ALA A 120 22.06 -1.34 1.04
N ALA A 121 21.03 -0.55 1.33
CA ALA A 121 19.63 -0.92 1.16
C ALA A 121 18.95 -0.20 -0.03
N SER A 122 19.65 0.69 -0.75
CA SER A 122 19.05 1.54 -1.78
C SER A 122 18.68 0.80 -3.07
N THR A 123 19.13 -0.43 -3.26
CA THR A 123 18.86 -1.21 -4.47
C THR A 123 17.79 -2.27 -4.21
N VAL A 124 16.70 -2.23 -4.97
CA VAL A 124 15.62 -3.22 -4.95
C VAL A 124 15.49 -3.84 -6.33
N LYS A 125 15.68 -5.17 -6.43
CA LYS A 125 15.60 -5.92 -7.71
C LYS A 125 16.46 -5.30 -8.83
N GLY A 126 17.64 -4.82 -8.51
CA GLY A 126 18.55 -4.17 -9.46
C GLY A 126 18.16 -2.73 -9.82
N ARG A 127 17.17 -2.15 -9.14
CA ARG A 127 16.74 -0.77 -9.32
C ARG A 127 17.31 0.11 -8.22
N ASP A 128 17.93 1.20 -8.61
CA ASP A 128 18.42 2.21 -7.67
C ASP A 128 17.26 3.11 -7.22
N CYS A 129 17.06 3.18 -5.91
CA CYS A 129 15.89 3.80 -5.31
C CYS A 129 16.26 4.91 -4.31
N TRP A 130 15.40 5.92 -4.25
CA TRP A 130 15.32 6.79 -3.09
C TRP A 130 14.58 6.06 -1.97
N ILE A 131 15.09 6.15 -0.73
CA ILE A 131 14.40 5.65 0.46
C ILE A 131 13.75 6.82 1.16
N VAL A 132 12.42 6.81 1.22
CA VAL A 132 11.63 7.85 1.90
C VAL A 132 11.09 7.29 3.19
N GLN A 133 11.43 7.89 4.32
CA GLN A 133 10.91 7.56 5.63
C GLN A 133 9.79 8.51 6.02
N ILE A 134 8.66 7.95 6.44
CA ILE A 134 7.43 8.69 6.72
C ILE A 134 6.96 8.34 8.13
N PRO A 135 7.02 9.27 9.09
CA PRO A 135 6.54 9.02 10.45
C PRO A 135 5.02 9.02 10.51
N ASN A 136 4.45 8.16 11.34
CA ASN A 136 3.02 8.20 11.64
C ASN A 136 2.72 9.43 12.50
N PRO A 137 1.87 10.35 12.06
CA PRO A 137 1.54 11.56 12.83
C PRO A 137 0.74 11.26 14.09
N ASN A 138 0.13 10.07 14.16
CA ASN A 138 -0.60 9.59 15.33
C ASN A 138 -0.17 8.15 15.65
N SER A 139 0.84 8.01 16.50
CA SER A 139 1.44 6.72 16.86
C SER A 139 0.47 5.75 17.55
N GLY A 140 -0.67 6.23 18.04
CA GLY A 140 -1.73 5.40 18.65
C GLY A 140 -2.65 4.73 17.62
N VAL A 141 -2.57 5.11 16.34
CA VAL A 141 -3.46 4.64 15.27
C VAL A 141 -2.72 3.76 14.29
N GLY A 142 -3.32 2.62 13.94
CA GLY A 142 -2.80 1.68 12.96
C GLY A 142 -1.67 0.80 13.49
N GLN A 143 -0.94 0.17 12.57
CA GLN A 143 0.07 -0.84 12.88
C GLN A 143 1.48 -0.26 13.03
N TYR A 144 1.76 0.87 12.38
CA TYR A 144 3.12 1.35 12.16
C TYR A 144 3.41 2.63 12.92
N ALA A 145 4.62 2.71 13.50
CA ALA A 145 5.17 3.95 14.01
C ALA A 145 5.69 4.84 12.87
N TRP A 146 6.24 4.21 11.85
CA TRP A 146 6.70 4.85 10.63
C TRP A 146 6.85 3.81 9.51
N VAL A 147 6.98 4.28 8.28
CA VAL A 147 7.23 3.43 7.10
C VAL A 147 8.42 3.92 6.31
N ARG A 148 9.06 3.01 5.58
CA ARG A 148 10.04 3.33 4.54
C ARG A 148 9.50 2.90 3.20
N VAL A 149 9.66 3.76 2.20
CA VAL A 149 9.20 3.53 0.83
C VAL A 149 10.39 3.65 -0.10
N TRP A 150 10.61 2.64 -0.94
CA TRP A 150 11.64 2.63 -1.98
C TRP A 150 11.02 3.08 -3.30
N ILE A 151 11.50 4.20 -3.81
CA ILE A 151 11.02 4.83 -5.04
C ILE A 151 12.15 4.86 -6.07
N ASP A 152 11.90 4.22 -7.20
CA ASP A 152 12.85 4.13 -8.31
C ASP A 152 13.31 5.50 -8.78
N LYS A 153 14.62 5.71 -8.86
CA LYS A 153 15.20 7.00 -9.26
C LYS A 153 14.93 7.32 -10.73
N GLU A 154 14.81 6.30 -11.58
CA GLU A 154 14.64 6.47 -13.01
C GLU A 154 13.19 6.80 -13.38
N ASN A 155 12.22 6.04 -12.85
CA ASN A 155 10.83 6.12 -13.30
C ASN A 155 9.82 6.53 -12.21
N GLY A 156 10.27 6.67 -10.94
CA GLY A 156 9.41 7.06 -9.82
C GLY A 156 8.45 5.97 -9.33
N ALA A 157 8.59 4.74 -9.79
CA ALA A 157 7.77 3.63 -9.32
C ALA A 157 8.13 3.23 -7.89
N MET A 158 7.13 2.84 -7.11
CA MET A 158 7.30 2.30 -5.77
C MET A 158 7.57 0.79 -5.87
N TRP A 159 8.70 0.33 -5.33
CA TRP A 159 9.09 -1.08 -5.39
C TRP A 159 8.96 -1.84 -4.08
N GLN A 160 9.13 -1.16 -2.97
CA GLN A 160 9.08 -1.76 -1.65
C GLN A 160 8.54 -0.78 -0.61
N VAL A 161 7.81 -1.31 0.36
CA VAL A 161 7.39 -0.59 1.56
C VAL A 161 7.68 -1.45 2.78
N ASP A 162 8.37 -0.89 3.75
CA ASP A 162 8.60 -1.50 5.06
C ASP A 162 7.77 -0.78 6.12
N GLY A 163 6.88 -1.51 6.77
CA GLY A 163 6.14 -1.04 7.94
C GLY A 163 6.89 -1.38 9.21
N ILE A 164 7.23 -0.36 9.99
CA ILE A 164 8.00 -0.47 11.24
C ILE A 164 7.07 -0.25 12.42
N ASP A 165 7.10 -1.18 13.37
CA ASP A 165 6.26 -1.13 14.56
C ASP A 165 6.77 -0.12 15.61
N ARG A 166 6.04 -0.01 16.73
CA ARG A 166 6.38 0.94 17.82
C ARG A 166 7.66 0.58 18.59
N ARG A 167 8.18 -0.64 18.39
CA ARG A 167 9.47 -1.08 18.96
C ARG A 167 10.64 -0.77 18.03
N GLY A 168 10.37 -0.21 16.83
CA GLY A 168 11.38 0.05 15.82
C GLY A 168 11.73 -1.16 14.97
N GLU A 169 10.91 -2.23 15.02
CA GLU A 169 11.16 -3.49 14.32
C GLU A 169 10.33 -3.60 13.04
N LEU A 170 10.88 -4.28 12.05
CA LEU A 170 10.16 -4.58 10.82
C LEU A 170 8.96 -5.50 11.12
N ALA A 171 7.74 -4.98 10.94
CA ALA A 171 6.50 -5.74 11.12
C ALA A 171 6.02 -6.40 9.81
N LYS A 172 6.06 -5.65 8.71
CA LYS A 172 5.66 -6.09 7.38
C LYS A 172 6.55 -5.51 6.30
N ARG A 173 6.76 -6.28 5.25
CA ARG A 173 7.38 -5.82 4.02
C ARG A 173 6.47 -6.09 2.83
N PHE A 174 6.18 -5.05 2.08
CA PHE A 174 5.48 -5.13 0.79
C PHE A 174 6.52 -5.01 -0.30
N MET A 175 6.51 -5.95 -1.24
CA MET A 175 7.43 -5.95 -2.37
C MET A 175 6.70 -6.22 -3.67
N ILE A 176 6.94 -5.38 -4.66
CA ILE A 176 6.42 -5.59 -6.02
C ILE A 176 7.23 -6.72 -6.66
N ASP A 177 6.57 -7.83 -6.95
CA ASP A 177 7.20 -9.00 -7.57
C ASP A 177 7.22 -8.90 -9.09
N SER A 178 6.14 -8.41 -9.68
CA SER A 178 6.02 -8.22 -11.12
C SER A 178 5.13 -7.03 -11.46
N VAL A 179 5.36 -6.46 -12.61
CA VAL A 179 4.62 -5.33 -13.15
C VAL A 179 3.98 -5.68 -14.48
N MET A 180 2.94 -4.94 -14.87
CA MET A 180 2.29 -5.05 -16.16
C MET A 180 2.15 -3.67 -16.79
N LYS A 181 2.16 -3.61 -18.11
CA LYS A 181 1.92 -2.41 -18.89
C LYS A 181 0.43 -2.31 -19.19
N LEU A 182 -0.18 -1.18 -18.88
CA LEU A 182 -1.58 -0.91 -19.18
C LEU A 182 -1.74 -0.42 -20.63
N LYS A 183 -2.98 -0.43 -21.14
CA LYS A 183 -3.29 0.00 -22.53
C LYS A 183 -2.91 1.47 -22.82
N ASP A 184 -2.90 2.31 -21.80
CA ASP A 184 -2.48 3.72 -21.89
C ASP A 184 -0.96 3.91 -21.84
N GLY A 185 -0.20 2.81 -21.76
CA GLY A 185 1.25 2.82 -21.67
C GLY A 185 1.80 2.98 -20.27
N SER A 186 0.98 3.25 -19.26
CA SER A 186 1.39 3.30 -17.86
C SER A 186 1.73 1.92 -17.31
N TRP A 187 2.54 1.90 -16.24
CA TRP A 187 2.91 0.68 -15.55
C TRP A 187 2.13 0.54 -14.26
N PHE A 188 1.70 -0.68 -13.96
CA PHE A 188 1.04 -1.04 -12.72
C PHE A 188 1.61 -2.33 -12.16
N PHE A 189 1.50 -2.58 -10.86
CA PHE A 189 1.95 -3.84 -10.31
C PHE A 189 0.99 -4.98 -10.73
N LYS A 190 1.57 -6.12 -11.09
CA LYS A 190 0.84 -7.36 -11.36
C LYS A 190 0.76 -8.24 -10.12
N ARG A 191 1.85 -8.29 -9.36
CA ARG A 191 1.92 -9.04 -8.11
C ARG A 191 2.69 -8.25 -7.07
N MET A 192 2.12 -8.18 -5.88
CA MET A 192 2.77 -7.67 -4.68
C MET A 192 2.81 -8.77 -3.62
N LYS A 193 3.99 -9.01 -3.05
CA LYS A 193 4.18 -9.90 -1.92
C LYS A 193 4.05 -9.11 -0.61
N VAL A 194 3.28 -9.66 0.32
CA VAL A 194 3.13 -9.15 1.67
C VAL A 194 3.76 -10.14 2.64
N ASP A 195 4.86 -9.74 3.25
CA ASP A 195 5.69 -10.57 4.13
C ASP A 195 5.55 -10.06 5.57
N VAL A 196 4.93 -10.87 6.42
CA VAL A 196 4.72 -10.56 7.85
C VAL A 196 5.85 -11.14 8.67
N ARG A 197 6.45 -10.32 9.52
CA ARG A 197 7.56 -10.71 10.38
C ARG A 197 7.10 -11.14 11.76
N ASP A 198 7.88 -12.05 12.33
CA ASP A 198 7.65 -12.54 13.69
C ASP A 198 7.92 -11.41 14.70
N PRO A 199 6.96 -11.03 15.56
CA PRO A 199 7.17 -10.00 16.57
C PRO A 199 8.32 -10.30 17.55
N SER A 200 8.62 -11.58 17.78
CA SER A 200 9.71 -12.03 18.66
C SER A 200 11.04 -12.14 17.94
N ASN A 201 11.04 -12.30 16.62
CA ASN A 201 12.23 -12.37 15.79
C ASN A 201 11.99 -11.74 14.42
N PRO A 202 12.18 -10.42 14.27
CA PRO A 202 11.86 -9.67 13.03
C PRO A 202 12.63 -10.12 11.78
N ARG A 203 13.63 -10.98 11.93
CA ARG A 203 14.33 -11.59 10.80
C ARG A 203 13.58 -12.78 10.20
N ARG A 204 12.59 -13.30 10.92
CA ARG A 204 11.81 -14.47 10.53
C ARG A 204 10.47 -14.06 9.93
N THR A 205 10.14 -14.59 8.76
CA THR A 205 8.80 -14.52 8.17
C THR A 205 7.87 -15.53 8.84
N VAL A 206 6.70 -15.09 9.27
CA VAL A 206 5.66 -15.96 9.85
C VAL A 206 4.46 -16.15 8.96
N SER A 207 4.22 -15.23 8.05
CA SER A 207 3.08 -15.31 7.12
C SER A 207 3.37 -14.55 5.84
N VAL A 208 2.81 -15.04 4.73
CA VAL A 208 2.93 -14.42 3.41
C VAL A 208 1.57 -14.39 2.75
N SER A 209 1.20 -13.23 2.24
CA SER A 209 0.07 -13.05 1.31
C SER A 209 0.57 -12.43 0.01
N TYR A 210 -0.21 -12.61 -1.05
CA TYR A 210 0.03 -11.98 -2.35
C TYR A 210 -1.20 -11.18 -2.75
N VAL A 211 -0.98 -10.04 -3.34
CA VAL A 211 -2.01 -9.27 -4.05
C VAL A 211 -1.72 -9.40 -5.53
N ASP A 212 -2.55 -10.14 -6.23
CA ASP A 212 -2.45 -10.36 -7.67
C ASP A 212 -3.48 -9.46 -8.38
N MET A 213 -3.05 -8.71 -9.38
CA MET A 213 -3.91 -7.85 -10.18
C MET A 213 -4.08 -8.45 -11.57
N ASP A 214 -5.31 -8.48 -12.05
CA ASP A 214 -5.61 -8.91 -13.42
C ASP A 214 -5.25 -7.80 -14.39
N SER A 215 -4.86 -8.17 -15.59
CA SER A 215 -4.70 -7.20 -16.69
C SER A 215 -6.07 -6.59 -17.01
N PRO A 216 -6.20 -5.26 -17.07
CA PRO A 216 -7.46 -4.64 -17.49
C PRO A 216 -7.81 -5.07 -18.91
N GLU A 217 -9.07 -5.45 -19.11
CA GLU A 217 -9.62 -5.80 -20.44
C GLU A 217 -9.64 -4.60 -21.40
#